data_37b18bdb8f3d247736c2138a7baaf02a
#
_entry.id   37b18bdb8f3d247736c2138a7baaf02a
#
_cell.length_a   1.000
_cell.length_b   1.000
_cell.length_c   1.000
_cell.angle_alpha   90.00
_cell.angle_beta   90.00
_cell.angle_gamma   90.00
#
_symmetry.space_group_name_H-M   'P 1'
#
loop_
_entity.id
_entity.type
_entity.pdbx_description
1 polymer ?
#
loop_
_entity_poly.entity_id
_entity_poly.type
_entity_poly.pdbx_seq_one_letter_code
_entity_poly.pdbx_strand_id
1 'polypeptide(L)'
;MVLGVLKMLGGALLAWLALTHMVPAERAVDPNQMYLVAYEYVFPHYGWAVAATALFVVVSQMKINVTNAYAGSLAWSNFFSRLTHSHPGRVVWVVFNTLIAFMLMEMNVFRAMGEVLGLYSNIAIAWIMSVVADLVINKPLGLSPKGIEFKRAHLYDINPVGVGSMALASVLSISAHLGLFGPLPQAFSAVIAMAVAFVTAPLIAWATRGKYYIARQSEPVAVPVAGPVPGARASDMGSYQRFTVQRCVICEREYEAPDMAQCPAYRGAICSLCCTLDARCGDLCKPHASMAVQWSAALRWVLPRAIWRYLDTGLGHFLLLMLVIAPLLASVMGLLYHQELNTIAQAATDTEVMAAPEVALRSGLLKAYLALLVISGIVAWWLVLAHKSRQVAQEESNRQTGLLVREIELHRQTDEALQTARSVAEAAQQQAEEARLRADQANQAKSRYISAISHEIRTPLNSILGYAQLMGCLLYTSPSPRDKRQSRMPSSA
;
A
#
# COMPACT_ATOMS: atom_id res chain seq x y z
N MET A 1 -19.15 2.08 25.53
CA MET A 1 -18.95 2.38 26.96
C MET A 1 -19.71 1.44 27.88
N VAL A 2 -21.03 1.27 27.77
CA VAL A 2 -21.85 0.44 28.66
C VAL A 2 -21.32 -1.00 28.81
N LEU A 3 -21.01 -1.69 27.70
CA LEU A 3 -20.43 -3.04 27.72
C LEU A 3 -19.09 -3.14 28.45
N GLY A 4 -18.25 -2.10 28.37
CA GLY A 4 -16.96 -2.04 29.07
C GLY A 4 -17.16 -1.94 30.58
N VAL A 5 -18.07 -1.08 31.04
CA VAL A 5 -18.42 -0.93 32.46
C VAL A 5 -19.00 -2.23 33.02
N LEU A 6 -19.91 -2.88 32.31
CA LEU A 6 -20.49 -4.16 32.70
C LEU A 6 -19.43 -5.27 32.84
N LYS A 7 -18.45 -5.32 31.93
CA LYS A 7 -17.33 -6.27 32.02
C LYS A 7 -16.45 -6.01 33.25
N MET A 8 -16.15 -4.73 33.53
CA MET A 8 -15.36 -4.37 34.70
C MET A 8 -16.10 -4.72 36.03
N LEU A 9 -17.39 -4.41 36.11
CA LEU A 9 -18.23 -4.77 37.24
C LEU A 9 -18.34 -6.29 37.44
N GLY A 10 -18.52 -7.03 36.33
CA GLY A 10 -18.55 -8.48 36.33
C GLY A 10 -17.21 -9.09 36.81
N GLY A 11 -16.08 -8.56 36.31
CA GLY A 11 -14.75 -8.99 36.76
C GLY A 11 -14.50 -8.69 38.25
N ALA A 12 -14.87 -7.50 38.72
CA ALA A 12 -14.77 -7.11 40.10
C ALA A 12 -15.65 -8.00 41.01
N LEU A 13 -16.85 -8.33 40.61
CA LEU A 13 -17.75 -9.25 41.31
C LEU A 13 -17.13 -10.64 41.43
N LEU A 14 -16.57 -11.18 40.34
CA LEU A 14 -15.91 -12.51 40.35
C LEU A 14 -14.66 -12.53 41.22
N ALA A 15 -13.84 -11.47 41.22
CA ALA A 15 -12.69 -11.35 42.09
C ALA A 15 -13.09 -11.25 43.55
N TRP A 16 -14.13 -10.49 43.89
CA TRP A 16 -14.69 -10.41 45.22
C TRP A 16 -15.25 -11.77 45.67
N LEU A 17 -15.93 -12.48 44.80
CA LEU A 17 -16.43 -13.83 45.08
C LEU A 17 -15.29 -14.81 45.35
N ALA A 18 -14.19 -14.75 44.60
CA ALA A 18 -13.00 -15.57 44.83
C ALA A 18 -12.36 -15.26 46.18
N LEU A 19 -12.26 -14.00 46.57
CA LEU A 19 -11.75 -13.59 47.89
C LEU A 19 -12.64 -14.11 49.04
N THR A 20 -13.97 -14.10 48.90
CA THR A 20 -14.90 -14.63 49.90
C THR A 20 -14.83 -16.15 50.03
N HIS A 21 -14.33 -16.85 48.99
CA HIS A 21 -14.07 -18.30 48.97
C HIS A 21 -12.66 -18.68 49.47
N MET A 22 -12.01 -17.82 50.23
CA MET A 22 -10.67 -18.06 50.82
C MET A 22 -9.56 -18.28 49.80
N VAL A 23 -9.73 -17.85 48.54
CA VAL A 23 -8.66 -17.81 47.54
C VAL A 23 -7.68 -16.70 47.94
N PRO A 24 -6.37 -16.96 47.99
CA PRO A 24 -5.37 -15.92 48.28
C PRO A 24 -5.51 -14.73 47.33
N ALA A 25 -5.35 -13.51 47.82
CA ALA A 25 -5.55 -12.28 47.04
C ALA A 25 -4.72 -12.26 45.73
N GLU A 26 -3.53 -12.85 45.76
CA GLU A 26 -2.65 -12.98 44.58
C GLU A 26 -3.25 -13.86 43.48
N ARG A 27 -4.09 -14.85 43.83
CA ARG A 27 -4.77 -15.76 42.90
C ARG A 27 -6.22 -15.38 42.64
N ALA A 28 -6.81 -14.53 43.45
CA ALA A 28 -8.20 -14.11 43.29
C ALA A 28 -8.43 -13.28 42.00
N VAL A 29 -7.37 -12.74 41.41
CA VAL A 29 -7.37 -12.04 40.14
C VAL A 29 -7.08 -12.96 38.93
N ASP A 30 -6.77 -14.24 39.16
CA ASP A 30 -6.57 -15.23 38.12
C ASP A 30 -7.94 -15.61 37.50
N PRO A 31 -8.15 -15.42 36.21
CA PRO A 31 -9.41 -15.76 35.53
C PRO A 31 -9.87 -17.21 35.78
N ASN A 32 -8.93 -18.17 35.84
CA ASN A 32 -9.27 -19.57 36.05
C ASN A 32 -9.89 -19.79 37.44
N GLN A 33 -9.35 -19.12 38.46
CA GLN A 33 -9.88 -19.20 39.83
C GLN A 33 -11.25 -18.49 39.94
N MET A 34 -11.37 -17.33 39.31
CA MET A 34 -12.65 -16.59 39.26
C MET A 34 -13.77 -17.42 38.67
N TYR A 35 -13.51 -18.08 37.52
CA TYR A 35 -14.51 -18.91 36.85
C TYR A 35 -14.80 -20.20 37.66
N LEU A 36 -13.77 -20.79 38.22
CA LEU A 36 -13.95 -22.00 39.05
C LEU A 36 -14.89 -21.73 40.22
N VAL A 37 -14.61 -20.69 41.00
CA VAL A 37 -15.47 -20.29 42.11
C VAL A 37 -16.89 -19.95 41.64
N ALA A 38 -17.06 -19.25 40.53
CA ALA A 38 -18.38 -18.96 39.99
C ALA A 38 -19.16 -20.24 39.62
N TYR A 39 -18.49 -21.22 39.01
CA TYR A 39 -19.11 -22.49 38.65
C TYR A 39 -19.41 -23.41 39.83
N GLU A 40 -18.69 -23.26 40.97
CA GLU A 40 -19.03 -23.95 42.21
C GLU A 40 -20.40 -23.56 42.76
N TYR A 41 -20.87 -22.34 42.51
CA TYR A 41 -22.23 -21.91 42.82
C TYR A 41 -23.30 -22.53 41.92
N VAL A 42 -22.90 -22.96 40.71
CA VAL A 42 -23.84 -23.48 39.68
C VAL A 42 -23.93 -25.01 39.77
N PHE A 43 -22.79 -25.68 40.05
CA PHE A 43 -22.72 -27.14 40.03
C PHE A 43 -22.57 -27.71 41.44
N PRO A 44 -23.37 -28.72 41.80
CA PRO A 44 -23.32 -29.31 43.13
C PRO A 44 -22.05 -30.13 43.41
N HIS A 45 -21.32 -30.53 42.40
CA HIS A 45 -20.10 -31.32 42.50
C HIS A 45 -18.89 -30.55 41.96
N TYR A 46 -17.81 -30.46 42.73
CA TYR A 46 -16.57 -29.79 42.35
C TYR A 46 -16.02 -30.24 40.99
N GLY A 47 -16.06 -31.55 40.72
CA GLY A 47 -15.59 -32.09 39.41
C GLY A 47 -16.32 -31.51 38.20
N TRP A 48 -17.63 -31.24 38.30
CA TRP A 48 -18.40 -30.60 37.27
C TRP A 48 -18.05 -29.11 37.11
N ALA A 49 -17.78 -28.41 38.19
CA ALA A 49 -17.32 -27.03 38.18
C ALA A 49 -15.96 -26.90 37.49
N VAL A 50 -15.01 -27.80 37.80
CA VAL A 50 -13.70 -27.86 37.15
C VAL A 50 -13.84 -28.16 35.64
N ALA A 51 -14.65 -29.15 35.26
CA ALA A 51 -14.88 -29.51 33.87
C ALA A 51 -15.51 -28.34 33.07
N ALA A 52 -16.50 -27.65 33.65
CA ALA A 52 -17.14 -26.49 33.05
C ALA A 52 -16.16 -25.33 32.89
N THR A 53 -15.35 -25.05 33.90
CA THR A 53 -14.29 -24.03 33.84
C THR A 53 -13.30 -24.35 32.73
N ALA A 54 -12.78 -25.57 32.70
CA ALA A 54 -11.81 -25.99 31.70
C ALA A 54 -12.39 -25.87 30.27
N LEU A 55 -13.61 -26.35 30.04
CA LEU A 55 -14.27 -26.25 28.76
C LEU A 55 -14.48 -24.79 28.35
N PHE A 56 -14.98 -23.95 29.25
CA PHE A 56 -15.19 -22.52 29.00
C PHE A 56 -13.91 -21.80 28.66
N VAL A 57 -12.84 -22.04 29.44
CA VAL A 57 -11.53 -21.40 29.20
C VAL A 57 -10.93 -21.85 27.87
N VAL A 58 -10.95 -23.14 27.53
CA VAL A 58 -10.42 -23.66 26.28
C VAL A 58 -11.17 -23.06 25.07
N VAL A 59 -12.50 -23.08 25.09
CA VAL A 59 -13.29 -22.55 23.98
C VAL A 59 -13.11 -21.03 23.84
N SER A 60 -13.11 -20.29 24.94
CA SER A 60 -12.89 -18.84 24.96
C SER A 60 -11.51 -18.48 24.45
N GLN A 61 -10.45 -19.15 24.95
CA GLN A 61 -9.07 -18.87 24.55
C GLN A 61 -8.77 -19.28 23.10
N MET A 62 -9.36 -20.36 22.62
CA MET A 62 -9.21 -20.75 21.21
C MET A 62 -9.68 -19.63 20.27
N LYS A 63 -10.87 -19.07 20.51
CA LYS A 63 -11.39 -17.95 19.72
C LYS A 63 -10.50 -16.71 19.80
N ILE A 64 -10.09 -16.33 21.02
CA ILE A 64 -9.25 -15.14 21.25
C ILE A 64 -7.89 -15.31 20.55
N ASN A 65 -7.25 -16.47 20.72
CA ASN A 65 -5.92 -16.73 20.17
C ASN A 65 -5.93 -16.72 18.62
N VAL A 66 -6.95 -17.32 17.98
CA VAL A 66 -7.11 -17.26 16.52
C VAL A 66 -7.28 -15.81 16.05
N THR A 67 -8.13 -15.04 16.72
CA THR A 67 -8.36 -13.64 16.38
C THR A 67 -7.11 -12.78 16.55
N ASN A 68 -6.36 -12.98 17.66
CA ASN A 68 -5.13 -12.25 17.96
C ASN A 68 -4.00 -12.63 16.98
N ALA A 69 -3.86 -13.91 16.63
CA ALA A 69 -2.89 -14.35 15.64
C ALA A 69 -3.16 -13.71 14.27
N TYR A 70 -4.43 -13.66 13.87
CA TYR A 70 -4.84 -13.01 12.61
C TYR A 70 -4.61 -11.50 12.65
N ALA A 71 -5.08 -10.80 13.68
CA ALA A 71 -4.90 -9.35 13.84
C ALA A 71 -3.42 -8.97 13.95
N GLY A 72 -2.62 -9.74 14.70
CA GLY A 72 -1.18 -9.56 14.80
C GLY A 72 -0.48 -9.73 13.44
N SER A 73 -0.89 -10.73 12.65
CA SER A 73 -0.32 -10.93 11.31
C SER A 73 -0.59 -9.75 10.37
N LEU A 74 -1.76 -9.13 10.46
CA LEU A 74 -2.08 -7.91 9.69
C LEU A 74 -1.24 -6.72 10.14
N ALA A 75 -1.09 -6.53 11.46
CA ALA A 75 -0.28 -5.45 12.03
C ALA A 75 1.19 -5.57 11.60
N TRP A 76 1.80 -6.74 11.73
CA TRP A 76 3.17 -7.02 11.27
C TRP A 76 3.32 -6.82 9.76
N SER A 77 2.39 -7.34 8.98
CA SER A 77 2.39 -7.18 7.53
C SER A 77 2.39 -5.70 7.12
N ASN A 78 1.53 -4.88 7.73
CA ASN A 78 1.45 -3.45 7.47
C ASN A 78 2.70 -2.69 7.93
N PHE A 79 3.23 -3.03 9.10
CA PHE A 79 4.45 -2.42 9.64
C PHE A 79 5.65 -2.68 8.74
N PHE A 80 5.92 -3.95 8.43
CA PHE A 80 7.09 -4.32 7.64
C PHE A 80 6.95 -3.91 6.18
N SER A 81 5.75 -3.91 5.58
CA SER A 81 5.56 -3.40 4.22
C SER A 81 5.94 -1.93 4.10
N ARG A 82 5.68 -1.14 5.14
CA ARG A 82 6.07 0.28 5.19
C ARG A 82 7.56 0.46 5.46
N LEU A 83 8.12 -0.31 6.37
CA LEU A 83 9.51 -0.17 6.81
C LEU A 83 10.51 -0.75 5.80
N THR A 84 10.22 -1.94 5.27
CA THR A 84 11.16 -2.69 4.42
C THR A 84 10.78 -2.72 2.95
N HIS A 85 9.63 -2.18 2.58
CA HIS A 85 9.06 -2.31 1.24
C HIS A 85 8.99 -3.77 0.76
N SER A 86 8.76 -4.71 1.68
CA SER A 86 8.67 -6.15 1.43
C SER A 86 7.38 -6.69 2.05
N HIS A 87 6.74 -7.58 1.33
CA HIS A 87 5.47 -8.19 1.78
C HIS A 87 5.56 -9.72 1.69
N PRO A 88 6.12 -10.40 2.72
CA PRO A 88 6.33 -11.84 2.71
C PRO A 88 5.05 -12.69 2.83
N GLY A 89 3.89 -12.06 2.86
CA GLY A 89 2.61 -12.75 2.98
C GLY A 89 2.16 -12.97 4.43
N ARG A 90 0.85 -13.15 4.61
CA ARG A 90 0.22 -13.21 5.94
C ARG A 90 0.58 -14.46 6.73
N VAL A 91 0.75 -15.59 6.06
CA VAL A 91 1.06 -16.87 6.70
C VAL A 91 2.39 -16.80 7.46
N VAL A 92 3.41 -16.17 6.88
CA VAL A 92 4.70 -15.98 7.53
C VAL A 92 4.55 -15.23 8.86
N TRP A 93 3.73 -14.18 8.86
CA TRP A 93 3.48 -13.38 10.05
C TRP A 93 2.63 -14.10 11.12
N VAL A 94 1.69 -14.97 10.70
CA VAL A 94 0.95 -15.82 11.64
C VAL A 94 1.91 -16.78 12.36
N VAL A 95 2.78 -17.48 11.60
CA VAL A 95 3.78 -18.39 12.15
C VAL A 95 4.74 -17.64 13.09
N PHE A 96 5.25 -16.50 12.66
CA PHE A 96 6.15 -15.65 13.44
C PHE A 96 5.50 -15.23 14.78
N ASN A 97 4.27 -14.75 14.74
CA ASN A 97 3.53 -14.32 15.92
C ASN A 97 3.27 -15.49 16.90
N THR A 98 2.94 -16.66 16.36
CA THR A 98 2.72 -17.87 17.15
C THR A 98 4.01 -18.36 17.80
N LEU A 99 5.14 -18.31 17.08
CA LEU A 99 6.45 -18.67 17.64
C LEU A 99 6.89 -17.73 18.75
N ILE A 100 6.67 -16.41 18.60
CA ILE A 100 6.93 -15.44 19.68
C ILE A 100 6.08 -15.76 20.90
N ALA A 101 4.77 -15.99 20.72
CA ALA A 101 3.88 -16.33 21.82
C ALA A 101 4.33 -17.60 22.54
N PHE A 102 4.70 -18.65 21.81
CA PHE A 102 5.23 -19.90 22.36
C PHE A 102 6.52 -19.67 23.14
N MET A 103 7.47 -18.92 22.58
CA MET A 103 8.73 -18.58 23.25
C MET A 103 8.50 -17.82 24.56
N LEU A 104 7.59 -16.85 24.58
CA LEU A 104 7.24 -16.08 25.77
C LEU A 104 6.57 -16.95 26.83
N MET A 105 5.78 -17.95 26.44
CA MET A 105 5.19 -18.92 27.37
C MET A 105 6.25 -19.82 28.01
N GLU A 106 7.20 -20.35 27.23
CA GLU A 106 8.30 -21.19 27.74
C GLU A 106 9.23 -20.41 28.67
N MET A 107 9.45 -19.12 28.42
CA MET A 107 10.25 -18.24 29.27
C MET A 107 9.53 -17.83 30.58
N ASN A 108 8.31 -18.28 30.81
CA ASN A 108 7.50 -17.96 31.98
C ASN A 108 7.33 -16.44 32.24
N VAL A 109 7.24 -15.67 31.18
CA VAL A 109 7.21 -14.19 31.20
C VAL A 109 5.91 -13.63 31.81
N PHE A 110 4.96 -14.50 32.19
CA PHE A 110 3.68 -14.09 32.76
C PHE A 110 3.80 -13.17 33.99
N ARG A 111 4.83 -13.31 34.81
CA ARG A 111 5.07 -12.41 35.95
C ARG A 111 5.46 -11.00 35.52
N ALA A 112 6.28 -10.87 34.50
CA ALA A 112 6.71 -9.58 33.95
C ALA A 112 5.61 -8.92 33.08
N MET A 113 4.55 -9.65 32.71
CA MET A 113 3.52 -9.16 31.80
C MET A 113 2.75 -7.96 32.38
N GLY A 114 2.52 -7.91 33.71
CA GLY A 114 1.85 -6.78 34.35
C GLY A 114 2.62 -5.46 34.18
N GLU A 115 3.93 -5.50 34.35
CA GLU A 115 4.79 -4.30 34.19
C GLU A 115 4.93 -3.90 32.75
N VAL A 116 5.13 -4.86 31.83
CA VAL A 116 5.16 -4.61 30.38
C VAL A 116 3.83 -4.03 29.90
N LEU A 117 2.70 -4.52 30.43
CA LEU A 117 1.38 -4.01 30.09
C LEU A 117 1.18 -2.57 30.58
N GLY A 118 1.73 -2.22 31.74
CA GLY A 118 1.76 -0.86 32.25
C GLY A 118 2.51 0.10 31.33
N LEU A 119 3.70 -0.29 30.87
CA LEU A 119 4.45 0.49 29.88
C LEU A 119 3.71 0.64 28.56
N TYR A 120 3.17 -0.47 28.04
CA TYR A 120 2.40 -0.48 26.82
C TYR A 120 1.15 0.39 26.87
N SER A 121 0.44 0.38 28.00
CA SER A 121 -0.78 1.19 28.19
C SER A 121 -0.49 2.69 28.11
N ASN A 122 0.64 3.15 28.64
CA ASN A 122 1.07 4.55 28.54
C ASN A 122 1.30 4.97 27.08
N ILE A 123 1.94 4.13 26.27
CA ILE A 123 2.15 4.38 24.84
C ILE A 123 0.81 4.38 24.07
N ALA A 124 -0.05 3.41 24.35
CA ALA A 124 -1.36 3.29 23.71
C ALA A 124 -2.27 4.50 24.02
N ILE A 125 -2.29 4.96 25.26
CA ILE A 125 -3.04 6.14 25.68
C ILE A 125 -2.49 7.40 25.00
N ALA A 126 -1.17 7.56 24.95
CA ALA A 126 -0.53 8.68 24.27
C ALA A 126 -0.92 8.73 22.77
N TRP A 127 -0.91 7.56 22.11
CA TRP A 127 -1.35 7.44 20.72
C TRP A 127 -2.82 7.81 20.54
N ILE A 128 -3.72 7.21 21.31
CA ILE A 128 -5.17 7.49 21.22
C ILE A 128 -5.44 8.96 21.47
N MET A 129 -4.82 9.56 22.48
CA MET A 129 -5.06 10.95 22.83
C MET A 129 -4.49 11.94 21.81
N SER A 130 -3.40 11.60 21.11
CA SER A 130 -2.92 12.41 19.98
C SER A 130 -3.93 12.44 18.82
N VAL A 131 -4.58 11.30 18.54
CA VAL A 131 -5.65 11.22 17.54
C VAL A 131 -6.91 11.98 17.99
N VAL A 132 -7.30 11.84 19.26
CA VAL A 132 -8.44 12.58 19.84
C VAL A 132 -8.19 14.09 19.77
N ALA A 133 -7.00 14.54 20.13
CA ALA A 133 -6.63 15.96 20.05
C ALA A 133 -6.70 16.49 18.61
N ASP A 134 -6.29 15.70 17.64
CA ASP A 134 -6.41 16.07 16.21
C ASP A 134 -7.87 16.24 15.79
N LEU A 135 -8.73 15.30 16.17
CA LEU A 135 -10.14 15.31 15.79
C LEU A 135 -10.94 16.40 16.50
N VAL A 136 -10.68 16.63 17.80
CA VAL A 136 -11.48 17.51 18.66
C VAL A 136 -10.95 18.94 18.68
N ILE A 137 -9.64 19.16 18.52
CA ILE A 137 -9.01 20.47 18.61
C ILE A 137 -8.49 20.91 17.24
N ASN A 138 -7.59 20.15 16.60
CA ASN A 138 -6.90 20.62 15.40
C ASN A 138 -7.86 20.81 14.22
N LYS A 139 -8.81 19.88 14.02
CA LYS A 139 -9.79 19.99 12.91
C LYS A 139 -10.73 21.18 13.07
N PRO A 140 -11.41 21.40 14.21
CA PRO A 140 -12.26 22.58 14.41
C PRO A 140 -11.51 23.90 14.31
N LEU A 141 -10.25 23.96 14.79
CA LEU A 141 -9.40 25.15 14.70
C LEU A 141 -8.76 25.36 13.31
N GLY A 142 -8.97 24.43 12.37
CA GLY A 142 -8.39 24.54 11.04
C GLY A 142 -6.88 24.28 10.98
N LEU A 143 -6.30 23.70 12.04
CA LEU A 143 -4.88 23.33 12.10
C LEU A 143 -4.59 22.01 11.35
N SER A 144 -5.63 21.20 11.10
CA SER A 144 -5.56 19.99 10.28
C SER A 144 -6.65 19.97 9.20
N PRO A 145 -6.50 19.22 8.11
CA PRO A 145 -7.47 19.14 7.02
C PRO A 145 -8.86 18.69 7.50
N LYS A 146 -9.93 19.24 6.95
CA LYS A 146 -11.31 18.95 7.35
C LYS A 146 -11.71 17.49 7.14
N GLY A 147 -11.20 16.84 6.09
CA GLY A 147 -11.46 15.43 5.79
C GLY A 147 -10.54 14.45 6.53
N ILE A 148 -10.81 13.16 6.41
CA ILE A 148 -9.91 12.09 6.82
C ILE A 148 -9.33 11.50 5.54
N GLU A 149 -8.05 11.76 5.28
CA GLU A 149 -7.34 11.14 4.16
C GLU A 149 -6.70 9.85 4.66
N PHE A 150 -6.97 8.73 3.99
CA PHE A 150 -6.45 7.41 4.34
C PHE A 150 -5.53 6.82 3.26
N LYS A 151 -5.50 7.43 2.06
CA LYS A 151 -4.69 6.96 0.94
C LYS A 151 -3.22 7.29 1.18
N ARG A 152 -2.38 6.26 1.19
CA ARG A 152 -0.93 6.41 1.38
C ARG A 152 -0.29 7.39 0.38
N ALA A 153 -0.77 7.39 -0.87
CA ALA A 153 -0.27 8.26 -1.93
C ALA A 153 -0.35 9.75 -1.61
N HIS A 154 -1.29 10.14 -0.73
CA HIS A 154 -1.55 11.54 -0.37
C HIS A 154 -0.96 11.96 0.98
N LEU A 155 -0.52 10.99 1.80
CA LEU A 155 -0.04 11.25 3.16
C LEU A 155 1.49 11.29 3.22
N TYR A 156 2.02 12.12 4.11
CA TYR A 156 3.39 11.98 4.57
C TYR A 156 3.57 10.62 5.27
N ASP A 157 4.73 9.99 5.14
CA ASP A 157 5.00 8.71 5.80
C ASP A 157 5.07 8.88 7.32
N ILE A 158 5.61 10.01 7.80
CA ILE A 158 5.64 10.39 9.21
C ILE A 158 4.96 11.75 9.36
N ASN A 159 3.89 11.78 10.18
CA ASN A 159 3.30 13.04 10.62
C ASN A 159 3.86 13.45 11.99
N PRO A 160 4.68 14.51 12.06
CA PRO A 160 5.29 14.93 13.33
C PRO A 160 4.27 15.38 14.37
N VAL A 161 3.05 15.74 14.00
CA VAL A 161 1.99 16.08 14.96
C VAL A 161 1.58 14.83 15.75
N GLY A 162 1.24 13.73 15.06
CA GLY A 162 0.85 12.49 15.72
C GLY A 162 2.03 11.79 16.39
N VAL A 163 3.13 11.56 15.62
CA VAL A 163 4.29 10.82 16.12
C VAL A 163 5.04 11.61 17.20
N GLY A 164 5.19 12.93 17.03
CA GLY A 164 5.90 13.79 18.01
C GLY A 164 5.14 13.91 19.33
N SER A 165 3.82 14.13 19.29
CA SER A 165 3.00 14.19 20.51
C SER A 165 2.95 12.84 21.23
N MET A 166 2.79 11.75 20.52
CA MET A 166 2.85 10.39 21.08
C MET A 166 4.22 10.11 21.72
N ALA A 167 5.32 10.44 21.04
CA ALA A 167 6.66 10.19 21.56
C ALA A 167 6.94 10.99 22.85
N LEU A 168 6.64 12.29 22.86
CA LEU A 168 6.82 13.14 24.02
C LEU A 168 5.97 12.64 25.21
N ALA A 169 4.71 12.35 24.96
CA ALA A 169 3.79 11.85 25.99
C ALA A 169 4.24 10.50 26.52
N SER A 170 4.69 9.58 25.64
CA SER A 170 5.20 8.26 26.04
C SER A 170 6.46 8.37 26.89
N VAL A 171 7.43 9.19 26.48
CA VAL A 171 8.68 9.38 27.28
C VAL A 171 8.37 9.92 28.66
N LEU A 172 7.56 10.96 28.79
CA LEU A 172 7.22 11.56 30.09
C LEU A 172 6.39 10.61 30.96
N SER A 173 5.40 9.93 30.40
CA SER A 173 4.55 9.01 31.16
C SER A 173 5.28 7.75 31.59
N ILE A 174 6.15 7.19 30.75
CA ILE A 174 7.00 6.05 31.11
C ILE A 174 7.99 6.47 32.22
N SER A 175 8.62 7.64 32.10
CA SER A 175 9.50 8.15 33.14
C SER A 175 8.77 8.33 34.49
N ALA A 176 7.50 8.78 34.44
CA ALA A 176 6.65 8.87 35.63
C ALA A 176 6.30 7.47 36.16
N HIS A 177 5.93 6.52 35.28
CA HIS A 177 5.62 5.13 35.62
C HIS A 177 6.78 4.42 36.31
N LEU A 178 8.01 4.70 35.91
CA LEU A 178 9.23 4.19 36.51
C LEU A 178 9.59 4.88 37.88
N GLY A 179 8.76 5.81 38.32
CA GLY A 179 8.93 6.47 39.64
C GLY A 179 9.97 7.59 39.66
N LEU A 180 10.51 8.04 38.48
CA LEU A 180 11.53 9.09 38.41
C LEU A 180 11.04 10.45 38.97
N PHE A 181 9.72 10.69 38.99
CA PHE A 181 9.10 11.91 39.49
C PHE A 181 8.38 11.73 40.85
N GLY A 182 8.59 10.57 41.52
CA GLY A 182 7.99 10.24 42.79
C GLY A 182 6.70 9.43 42.71
N PRO A 183 6.11 9.05 43.88
CA PRO A 183 5.00 8.08 43.91
C PRO A 183 3.68 8.61 43.30
N LEU A 184 3.40 9.90 43.43
CA LEU A 184 2.17 10.46 42.92
C LEU A 184 2.12 10.47 41.37
N PRO A 185 3.15 10.97 40.62
CA PRO A 185 3.21 10.84 39.18
C PRO A 185 3.27 9.40 38.69
N GLN A 186 3.86 8.48 39.47
CA GLN A 186 3.89 7.06 39.13
C GLN A 186 2.47 6.49 39.06
N ALA A 187 1.64 6.75 40.08
CA ALA A 187 0.26 6.29 40.13
C ALA A 187 -0.62 6.89 39.00
N PHE A 188 -0.32 8.13 38.57
CA PHE A 188 -1.08 8.84 37.54
C PHE A 188 -0.37 8.90 36.18
N SER A 189 0.56 8.01 35.91
CA SER A 189 1.35 7.99 34.66
C SER A 189 0.46 8.00 33.39
N ALA A 190 -0.63 7.24 33.38
CA ALA A 190 -1.60 7.19 32.30
C ALA A 190 -2.30 8.53 32.06
N VAL A 191 -2.61 9.27 33.15
CA VAL A 191 -3.21 10.62 33.06
C VAL A 191 -2.19 11.61 32.49
N ILE A 192 -0.91 11.48 32.87
CA ILE A 192 0.18 12.27 32.31
C ILE A 192 0.30 12.02 30.79
N ALA A 193 0.29 10.74 30.36
CA ALA A 193 0.28 10.40 28.94
C ALA A 193 -0.86 11.10 28.18
N MET A 194 -2.06 11.01 28.75
CA MET A 194 -3.26 11.63 28.19
C MET A 194 -3.13 13.15 28.07
N ALA A 195 -2.77 13.83 29.15
CA ALA A 195 -2.68 15.28 29.21
C ALA A 195 -1.58 15.83 28.28
N VAL A 196 -0.41 15.21 28.31
CA VAL A 196 0.73 15.64 27.48
C VAL A 196 0.42 15.45 26.01
N ALA A 197 -0.13 14.29 25.58
CA ALA A 197 -0.48 14.07 24.18
C ALA A 197 -1.56 15.07 23.70
N PHE A 198 -2.58 15.30 24.55
CA PHE A 198 -3.68 16.21 24.22
C PHE A 198 -3.25 17.66 24.04
N VAL A 199 -2.25 18.13 24.78
CA VAL A 199 -1.70 19.48 24.70
C VAL A 199 -0.64 19.61 23.61
N THR A 200 0.26 18.63 23.48
CA THR A 200 1.38 18.72 22.54
C THR A 200 0.96 18.55 21.09
N ALA A 201 -0.09 17.78 20.79
CA ALA A 201 -0.58 17.63 19.43
C ALA A 201 -1.03 18.95 18.79
N PRO A 202 -1.87 19.79 19.41
CA PRO A 202 -2.21 21.11 18.89
C PRO A 202 -1.00 22.06 18.80
N LEU A 203 -0.10 22.02 19.78
CA LEU A 203 1.10 22.85 19.76
C LEU A 203 2.01 22.54 18.56
N ILE A 204 2.24 21.26 18.28
CA ILE A 204 3.03 20.84 17.13
C ILE A 204 2.30 21.16 15.82
N ALA A 205 0.97 20.96 15.75
CA ALA A 205 0.17 21.32 14.59
C ALA A 205 0.24 22.82 14.28
N TRP A 206 0.16 23.67 15.32
CA TRP A 206 0.32 25.11 15.19
C TRP A 206 1.73 25.49 14.74
N ALA A 207 2.78 24.93 15.37
CA ALA A 207 4.18 25.19 15.03
C ALA A 207 4.52 24.78 13.59
N THR A 208 3.95 23.65 13.12
CA THR A 208 4.16 23.14 11.75
C THR A 208 3.18 23.71 10.73
N ARG A 209 2.21 24.54 11.16
CA ARG A 209 1.14 25.12 10.32
C ARG A 209 0.39 24.07 9.49
N GLY A 210 0.22 22.87 10.02
CA GLY A 210 -0.46 21.77 9.35
C GLY A 210 0.20 21.23 8.08
N LYS A 211 1.49 21.53 7.82
CA LYS A 211 2.19 21.20 6.58
C LYS A 211 2.32 19.69 6.33
N TYR A 212 2.41 18.89 7.40
CA TYR A 212 2.77 17.46 7.29
C TYR A 212 1.57 16.51 7.28
N TYR A 213 0.34 17.03 7.09
CA TYR A 213 -0.83 16.16 6.98
C TYR A 213 -0.99 15.58 5.58
N ILE A 214 -0.92 16.44 4.55
CA ILE A 214 -1.17 16.05 3.16
C ILE A 214 0.07 16.38 2.33
N ALA A 215 0.67 15.36 1.73
CA ALA A 215 1.85 15.46 0.87
C ALA A 215 1.48 15.79 -0.59
N ARG A 216 0.33 15.27 -1.05
CA ARG A 216 -0.17 15.46 -2.41
C ARG A 216 -1.68 15.70 -2.36
N GLN A 217 -2.14 16.73 -3.03
CA GLN A 217 -3.57 16.95 -3.20
C GLN A 217 -4.14 15.94 -4.20
N SER A 218 -5.35 15.44 -3.91
CA SER A 218 -6.11 14.66 -4.88
C SER A 218 -6.38 15.54 -6.10
N GLU A 219 -6.03 15.08 -7.29
CA GLU A 219 -6.54 15.70 -8.50
C GLU A 219 -8.07 15.58 -8.46
N PRO A 220 -8.81 16.68 -8.69
CA PRO A 220 -10.25 16.61 -8.75
C PRO A 220 -10.61 15.69 -9.93
N VAL A 221 -11.02 14.47 -9.61
CA VAL A 221 -11.65 13.60 -10.60
C VAL A 221 -12.93 14.33 -10.99
N ALA A 222 -13.02 14.82 -12.23
CA ALA A 222 -14.24 15.39 -12.76
C ALA A 222 -15.32 14.31 -12.65
N VAL A 223 -16.16 14.41 -11.62
CA VAL A 223 -17.31 13.53 -11.44
C VAL A 223 -18.36 14.03 -12.42
N PRO A 224 -18.75 13.26 -13.45
CA PRO A 224 -19.96 13.58 -14.19
C PRO A 224 -21.09 13.56 -13.18
N VAL A 225 -21.73 14.69 -12.96
CA VAL A 225 -22.93 14.79 -12.14
C VAL A 225 -23.98 13.91 -12.80
N ALA A 226 -24.16 12.69 -12.28
CA ALA A 226 -25.27 11.85 -12.71
C ALA A 226 -26.56 12.56 -12.30
N GLY A 227 -27.40 12.86 -13.28
CA GLY A 227 -28.68 13.52 -13.08
C GLY A 227 -29.57 12.78 -12.07
N PRO A 228 -30.66 13.41 -11.60
CA PRO A 228 -31.52 12.85 -10.58
C PRO A 228 -32.10 11.51 -11.00
N VAL A 229 -32.07 10.53 -10.11
CA VAL A 229 -32.63 9.19 -10.34
C VAL A 229 -34.14 9.33 -10.44
N PRO A 230 -34.80 8.92 -11.56
CA PRO A 230 -36.23 8.93 -11.64
C PRO A 230 -36.84 8.03 -10.54
N GLY A 231 -37.58 8.60 -9.62
CA GLY A 231 -38.33 7.87 -8.59
C GLY A 231 -37.81 7.99 -7.14
N ALA A 232 -36.71 8.71 -6.86
CA ALA A 232 -36.27 8.95 -5.49
C ALA A 232 -37.14 10.03 -4.81
N ARG A 233 -37.67 9.72 -3.63
CA ARG A 233 -38.41 10.69 -2.82
C ARG A 233 -37.48 11.75 -2.28
N ALA A 234 -37.96 13.00 -2.18
CA ALA A 234 -37.23 14.16 -1.70
C ALA A 234 -36.65 14.04 -0.27
N SER A 235 -37.16 13.09 0.54
CA SER A 235 -36.66 12.77 1.88
C SER A 235 -35.39 11.92 1.90
N ASP A 236 -35.06 11.24 0.80
CA ASP A 236 -33.86 10.37 0.68
C ASP A 236 -32.69 11.10 0.01
N MET A 237 -32.80 12.41 -0.22
CA MET A 237 -31.75 13.26 -0.79
C MET A 237 -30.64 13.64 0.23
N GLY A 238 -30.51 12.91 1.32
CA GLY A 238 -29.33 12.89 2.18
C GLY A 238 -28.18 12.20 1.48
N SER A 239 -27.46 12.95 0.66
CA SER A 239 -26.04 12.75 0.27
C SER A 239 -25.56 11.34 -0.14
N TYR A 240 -26.27 10.59 -0.97
CA TYR A 240 -25.62 9.52 -1.74
C TYR A 240 -24.95 10.15 -2.99
N GLN A 241 -23.78 10.71 -2.82
CA GLN A 241 -22.91 11.03 -3.95
C GLN A 241 -22.54 9.69 -4.62
N ARG A 242 -23.10 9.41 -5.80
CA ARG A 242 -22.62 8.31 -6.63
C ARG A 242 -21.22 8.66 -7.14
N PHE A 243 -20.24 8.04 -6.56
CA PHE A 243 -18.87 8.16 -7.06
C PHE A 243 -18.73 7.35 -8.35
N THR A 244 -17.95 7.87 -9.30
CA THR A 244 -17.56 7.09 -10.47
C THR A 244 -16.71 5.91 -10.02
N VAL A 245 -17.04 4.73 -10.54
CA VAL A 245 -16.28 3.51 -10.27
C VAL A 245 -15.09 3.47 -11.23
N GLN A 246 -13.90 3.16 -10.71
CA GLN A 246 -12.66 3.02 -11.47
C GLN A 246 -12.04 1.65 -11.22
N ARG A 247 -11.43 1.08 -12.27
CA ARG A 247 -10.73 -0.21 -12.17
C ARG A 247 -9.28 0.00 -11.74
N CYS A 248 -8.86 -0.74 -10.71
CA CYS A 248 -7.47 -0.73 -10.25
C CYS A 248 -6.57 -1.45 -11.26
N VAL A 249 -5.47 -0.81 -11.70
CA VAL A 249 -4.51 -1.39 -12.66
C VAL A 249 -3.69 -2.56 -12.09
N ILE A 250 -3.68 -2.78 -10.77
CA ILE A 250 -2.92 -3.86 -10.12
C ILE A 250 -3.80 -5.07 -9.83
N CYS A 251 -4.92 -4.90 -9.11
CA CYS A 251 -5.79 -6.01 -8.72
C CYS A 251 -6.98 -6.19 -9.66
N GLU A 252 -7.14 -5.32 -10.66
CA GLU A 252 -8.20 -5.34 -11.68
C GLU A 252 -9.63 -5.26 -11.14
N ARG A 253 -9.79 -4.95 -9.85
CA ARG A 253 -11.10 -4.77 -9.21
C ARG A 253 -11.57 -3.33 -9.33
N GLU A 254 -12.88 -3.17 -9.29
CA GLU A 254 -13.55 -1.87 -9.34
C GLU A 254 -13.74 -1.31 -7.93
N TYR A 255 -13.44 -0.01 -7.77
CA TYR A 255 -13.59 0.74 -6.53
C TYR A 255 -14.13 2.13 -6.83
N GLU A 256 -14.70 2.76 -5.82
CA GLU A 256 -15.16 4.14 -5.91
C GLU A 256 -13.97 5.12 -6.06
N ALA A 257 -14.16 6.18 -6.84
CA ALA A 257 -13.10 7.16 -7.12
C ALA A 257 -12.42 7.75 -5.87
N PRO A 258 -13.11 7.99 -4.73
CA PRO A 258 -12.45 8.43 -3.49
C PRO A 258 -11.44 7.43 -2.91
N ASP A 259 -11.60 6.12 -3.21
CA ASP A 259 -10.68 5.06 -2.77
C ASP A 259 -9.50 4.87 -3.71
N MET A 260 -9.48 5.58 -4.83
CA MET A 260 -8.48 5.46 -5.88
C MET A 260 -7.47 6.61 -5.83
N ALA A 261 -6.25 6.33 -6.24
CA ALA A 261 -5.19 7.33 -6.42
C ALA A 261 -4.48 7.10 -7.75
N GLN A 262 -4.12 8.18 -8.45
CA GLN A 262 -3.30 8.09 -9.66
C GLN A 262 -1.85 7.75 -9.30
N CYS A 263 -1.34 6.65 -9.84
CA CYS A 263 0.02 6.18 -9.61
C CYS A 263 0.90 6.49 -10.83
N PRO A 264 1.96 7.31 -10.70
CA PRO A 264 2.86 7.61 -11.80
C PRO A 264 3.69 6.39 -12.23
N ALA A 265 3.99 5.48 -11.32
CA ALA A 265 4.75 4.27 -11.61
C ALA A 265 3.96 3.29 -12.49
N TYR A 266 2.66 3.15 -12.24
CA TYR A 266 1.77 2.27 -13.01
C TYR A 266 0.98 3.02 -14.09
N ARG A 267 1.17 4.34 -14.22
CA ARG A 267 0.44 5.20 -15.18
C ARG A 267 -1.07 5.03 -15.17
N GLY A 268 -1.65 4.74 -14.02
CA GLY A 268 -3.08 4.49 -13.89
C GLY A 268 -3.61 4.61 -12.47
N ALA A 269 -4.92 4.44 -12.34
CA ALA A 269 -5.59 4.48 -11.07
C ALA A 269 -5.34 3.19 -10.27
N ILE A 270 -4.93 3.32 -9.01
CA ILE A 270 -4.68 2.20 -8.11
C ILE A 270 -5.51 2.38 -6.84
N CYS A 271 -6.05 1.29 -6.29
CA CYS A 271 -6.82 1.34 -5.05
C CYS A 271 -5.92 1.56 -3.83
N SER A 272 -6.50 2.10 -2.76
CA SER A 272 -5.80 2.38 -1.50
C SER A 272 -5.09 1.15 -0.91
N LEU A 273 -5.68 -0.04 -1.06
CA LEU A 273 -5.10 -1.30 -0.60
C LEU A 273 -3.84 -1.67 -1.39
N CYS A 274 -3.90 -1.67 -2.71
CA CYS A 274 -2.75 -1.94 -3.57
C CYS A 274 -1.67 -0.88 -3.39
N CYS A 275 -2.03 0.40 -3.24
CA CYS A 275 -1.10 1.48 -2.93
C CYS A 275 -0.36 1.27 -1.60
N THR A 276 -1.02 0.67 -0.61
CA THR A 276 -0.41 0.40 0.70
C THR A 276 0.49 -0.82 0.67
N LEU A 277 0.11 -1.87 -0.05
CA LEU A 277 0.81 -3.16 -0.08
C LEU A 277 1.90 -3.22 -1.14
N ASP A 278 1.75 -2.51 -2.27
CA ASP A 278 2.74 -2.51 -3.33
C ASP A 278 3.83 -1.47 -3.08
N ALA A 279 4.99 -1.95 -2.72
CA ALA A 279 6.15 -1.14 -2.43
C ALA A 279 7.07 -0.91 -3.65
N ARG A 280 6.78 -1.50 -4.81
CA ARG A 280 7.63 -1.41 -6.01
C ARG A 280 7.67 -0.02 -6.62
N CYS A 281 6.65 0.80 -6.37
CA CYS A 281 6.61 2.17 -6.89
C CYS A 281 7.64 3.12 -6.26
N GLY A 282 8.29 2.75 -5.13
CA GLY A 282 9.29 3.57 -4.45
C GLY A 282 8.78 4.97 -4.05
N ASP A 283 7.49 5.13 -3.81
CA ASP A 283 6.83 6.40 -3.48
C ASP A 283 7.09 7.54 -4.50
N LEU A 284 7.26 7.21 -5.79
CA LEU A 284 7.49 8.20 -6.87
C LEU A 284 6.42 9.30 -6.93
N CYS A 285 5.22 9.05 -6.43
CA CYS A 285 4.13 10.04 -6.38
C CYS A 285 4.35 11.13 -5.33
N LYS A 286 5.22 10.90 -4.34
CA LYS A 286 5.50 11.82 -3.22
C LYS A 286 6.97 11.81 -2.79
N PRO A 287 7.94 12.14 -3.69
CA PRO A 287 9.37 12.00 -3.42
C PRO A 287 9.85 12.81 -2.21
N HIS A 288 9.19 13.96 -1.91
CA HIS A 288 9.54 14.83 -0.79
C HIS A 288 8.95 14.39 0.57
N ALA A 289 8.03 13.42 0.58
CA ALA A 289 7.27 12.99 1.75
C ALA A 289 7.55 11.55 2.17
N SER A 290 8.51 10.88 1.52
CA SER A 290 8.95 9.54 1.89
C SER A 290 9.70 9.54 3.23
N MET A 291 9.60 8.43 3.96
CA MET A 291 10.24 8.26 5.28
C MET A 291 11.76 8.54 5.24
N ALA A 292 12.44 8.10 4.19
CA ALA A 292 13.88 8.33 4.02
C ALA A 292 14.22 9.82 3.92
N VAL A 293 13.47 10.58 3.15
CA VAL A 293 13.69 12.04 2.98
C VAL A 293 13.35 12.79 4.27
N GLN A 294 12.23 12.44 4.93
CA GLN A 294 11.87 13.05 6.21
C GLN A 294 12.91 12.75 7.30
N TRP A 295 13.40 11.52 7.36
CA TRP A 295 14.46 11.12 8.29
C TRP A 295 15.76 11.88 8.03
N SER A 296 16.19 11.93 6.77
CA SER A 296 17.40 12.71 6.40
C SER A 296 17.27 14.19 6.73
N ALA A 297 16.08 14.77 6.53
CA ALA A 297 15.79 16.16 6.90
C ALA A 297 15.86 16.39 8.43
N ALA A 298 15.29 15.47 9.21
CA ALA A 298 15.35 15.51 10.67
C ALA A 298 16.79 15.40 11.18
N LEU A 299 17.57 14.48 10.64
CA LEU A 299 19.00 14.33 10.99
C LEU A 299 19.82 15.57 10.63
N ARG A 300 19.56 16.18 9.48
CA ARG A 300 20.24 17.43 9.07
C ARG A 300 19.87 18.61 9.95
N TRP A 301 18.69 18.58 10.56
CA TRP A 301 18.28 19.61 11.52
C TRP A 301 18.98 19.45 12.88
N VAL A 302 19.17 18.21 13.34
CA VAL A 302 19.76 17.90 14.67
C VAL A 302 21.28 17.90 14.63
N LEU A 303 21.89 17.42 13.54
CA LEU A 303 23.33 17.16 13.46
C LEU A 303 24.11 18.31 12.82
N PRO A 304 25.36 18.60 13.29
CA PRO A 304 26.22 19.61 12.70
C PRO A 304 26.52 19.33 11.21
N ARG A 305 26.67 20.39 10.44
CA ARG A 305 26.96 20.31 8.98
C ARG A 305 28.17 19.46 8.61
N ALA A 306 29.18 19.41 9.48
CA ALA A 306 30.40 18.63 9.26
C ALA A 306 30.13 17.12 9.14
N ILE A 307 29.06 16.61 9.75
CA ILE A 307 28.72 15.19 9.78
C ILE A 307 27.82 14.79 8.59
N TRP A 308 27.18 15.73 7.91
CA TRP A 308 26.18 15.44 6.87
C TRP A 308 26.69 14.55 5.74
N ARG A 309 27.93 14.75 5.31
CA ARG A 309 28.52 13.92 4.24
C ARG A 309 28.71 12.45 4.63
N TYR A 310 28.76 12.15 5.94
CA TYR A 310 28.89 10.78 6.43
C TYR A 310 27.52 10.11 6.62
N LEU A 311 26.44 10.89 6.77
CA LEU A 311 25.10 10.39 6.94
C LEU A 311 24.57 9.61 5.73
N ASP A 312 25.02 9.97 4.52
CA ASP A 312 24.59 9.31 3.28
C ASP A 312 25.35 7.99 3.02
N THR A 313 26.30 7.65 3.89
CA THR A 313 27.05 6.39 3.80
C THR A 313 26.35 5.26 4.57
N GLY A 314 26.53 4.01 4.12
CA GLY A 314 26.02 2.84 4.86
C GLY A 314 26.57 2.76 6.30
N LEU A 315 27.85 3.11 6.47
CA LEU A 315 28.49 3.18 7.79
C LEU A 315 27.84 4.25 8.68
N GLY A 316 27.50 5.42 8.13
CA GLY A 316 26.82 6.47 8.87
C GLY A 316 25.47 6.05 9.39
N HIS A 317 24.66 5.38 8.55
CA HIS A 317 23.35 4.82 8.96
C HIS A 317 23.50 3.73 10.05
N PHE A 318 24.52 2.86 9.91
CA PHE A 318 24.82 1.86 10.92
C PHE A 318 25.18 2.49 12.27
N LEU A 319 26.10 3.47 12.28
CA LEU A 319 26.50 4.16 13.49
C LEU A 319 25.35 4.90 14.17
N LEU A 320 24.48 5.55 13.40
CA LEU A 320 23.29 6.20 13.92
C LEU A 320 22.33 5.19 14.54
N LEU A 321 22.12 4.06 13.90
CA LEU A 321 21.25 3.01 14.42
C LEU A 321 21.80 2.45 15.73
N MET A 322 23.12 2.19 15.78
CA MET A 322 23.79 1.72 17.00
C MET A 322 23.79 2.77 18.11
N LEU A 323 23.87 4.06 17.79
CA LEU A 323 23.77 5.16 18.75
C LEU A 323 22.40 5.19 19.46
N VAL A 324 21.35 4.69 18.81
CA VAL A 324 20.00 4.56 19.40
C VAL A 324 19.86 3.22 20.14
N ILE A 325 20.29 2.12 19.53
CA ILE A 325 20.10 0.77 20.06
C ILE A 325 20.94 0.54 21.34
N ALA A 326 22.20 0.98 21.34
CA ALA A 326 23.07 0.71 22.47
C ALA A 326 22.58 1.35 23.79
N PRO A 327 22.20 2.64 23.86
CA PRO A 327 21.67 3.22 25.08
C PRO A 327 20.28 2.67 25.44
N LEU A 328 19.46 2.28 24.46
CA LEU A 328 18.17 1.63 24.71
C LEU A 328 18.38 0.28 25.42
N LEU A 329 19.28 -0.55 24.91
CA LEU A 329 19.65 -1.83 25.55
C LEU A 329 20.26 -1.60 26.92
N ALA A 330 21.13 -0.58 27.08
CA ALA A 330 21.71 -0.24 28.38
C ALA A 330 20.64 0.20 29.39
N SER A 331 19.64 0.96 28.94
CA SER A 331 18.50 1.37 29.80
C SER A 331 17.68 0.18 30.26
N VAL A 332 17.37 -0.76 29.34
CA VAL A 332 16.62 -1.99 29.68
C VAL A 332 17.42 -2.86 30.65
N MET A 333 18.73 -3.07 30.39
CA MET A 333 19.57 -3.86 31.28
C MET A 333 19.76 -3.18 32.64
N GLY A 334 19.87 -1.85 32.66
CA GLY A 334 19.93 -1.06 33.90
C GLY A 334 18.65 -1.17 34.73
N LEU A 335 17.50 -1.16 34.08
CA LEU A 335 16.22 -1.35 34.74
C LEU A 335 16.10 -2.74 35.37
N LEU A 336 16.46 -3.77 34.59
CA LEU A 336 16.48 -5.17 35.09
C LEU A 336 17.45 -5.32 36.27
N TYR A 337 18.63 -4.70 36.19
CA TYR A 337 19.58 -4.69 37.29
C TYR A 337 19.00 -4.06 38.56
N HIS A 338 18.35 -2.89 38.45
CA HIS A 338 17.71 -2.24 39.57
C HIS A 338 16.57 -3.06 40.17
N GLN A 339 15.76 -3.70 39.32
CA GLN A 339 14.67 -4.55 39.77
C GLN A 339 15.17 -5.78 40.54
N GLU A 340 16.17 -6.47 40.00
CA GLU A 340 16.76 -7.63 40.67
C GLU A 340 17.49 -7.25 41.98
N LEU A 341 18.18 -6.11 42.03
CA LEU A 341 18.77 -5.59 43.25
C LEU A 341 17.73 -5.34 44.33
N ASN A 342 16.60 -4.73 44.00
CA ASN A 342 15.52 -4.49 44.95
C ASN A 342 14.94 -5.80 45.46
N THR A 343 14.83 -6.82 44.63
CA THR A 343 14.34 -8.15 45.00
C THR A 343 15.33 -8.84 45.95
N ILE A 344 16.64 -8.77 45.68
CA ILE A 344 17.70 -9.31 46.54
C ILE A 344 17.73 -8.55 47.85
N ALA A 345 17.63 -7.22 47.85
CA ALA A 345 17.62 -6.39 49.03
C ALA A 345 16.43 -6.68 49.99
N GLN A 346 15.25 -6.98 49.41
CA GLN A 346 14.06 -7.37 50.18
C GLN A 346 14.18 -8.78 50.76
N ALA A 347 14.94 -9.67 50.11
CA ALA A 347 15.13 -11.05 50.55
C ALA A 347 16.29 -11.22 51.58
N ALA A 348 17.23 -10.27 51.62
CA ALA A 348 18.40 -10.35 52.48
C ALA A 348 18.14 -9.63 53.82
N THR A 349 18.24 -10.41 54.92
CA THR A 349 18.16 -9.89 56.28
C THR A 349 19.51 -9.43 56.83
N ASP A 350 20.64 -9.83 56.22
CA ASP A 350 22.01 -9.52 56.66
C ASP A 350 22.88 -8.92 55.56
N THR A 351 23.59 -7.84 55.86
CA THR A 351 24.34 -7.00 54.91
C THR A 351 25.59 -7.69 54.33
N GLU A 352 26.17 -8.68 55.01
CA GLU A 352 27.36 -9.40 54.52
C GLU A 352 27.07 -10.45 53.44
N VAL A 353 25.83 -10.91 53.32
CA VAL A 353 25.40 -11.92 52.32
C VAL A 353 25.13 -11.28 50.95
N MET A 354 25.01 -9.94 50.85
CA MET A 354 24.61 -9.24 49.64
C MET A 354 25.73 -9.08 48.58
N ALA A 355 27.00 -9.07 48.95
CA ALA A 355 28.10 -8.71 48.05
C ALA A 355 28.33 -9.76 46.94
N ALA A 356 28.22 -11.03 47.21
CA ALA A 356 28.46 -12.10 46.23
C ALA A 356 27.37 -12.23 45.16
N PRO A 357 26.05 -12.21 45.47
CA PRO A 357 25.01 -12.25 44.47
C PRO A 357 24.96 -10.96 43.57
N GLU A 358 25.28 -9.79 44.16
CA GLU A 358 25.34 -8.54 43.40
C GLU A 358 26.44 -8.55 42.35
N VAL A 359 27.67 -9.02 42.66
CA VAL A 359 28.76 -9.14 41.69
C VAL A 359 28.43 -10.14 40.59
N ALA A 360 27.81 -11.27 40.94
CA ALA A 360 27.37 -12.28 39.97
C ALA A 360 26.30 -11.72 39.03
N LEU A 361 25.29 -11.02 39.54
CA LEU A 361 24.24 -10.38 38.79
C LEU A 361 24.79 -9.34 37.83
N ARG A 362 25.63 -8.43 38.31
CA ARG A 362 26.29 -7.40 37.50
C ARG A 362 27.13 -8.00 36.37
N SER A 363 27.91 -9.03 36.65
CA SER A 363 28.74 -9.71 35.63
C SER A 363 27.88 -10.45 34.61
N GLY A 364 26.78 -11.07 35.02
CA GLY A 364 25.81 -11.75 34.14
C GLY A 364 25.10 -10.79 33.19
N LEU A 365 24.55 -9.70 33.72
CA LEU A 365 23.86 -8.69 32.94
C LEU A 365 24.80 -7.95 31.99
N LEU A 366 26.05 -7.68 32.39
CA LEU A 366 27.05 -7.08 31.51
C LEU A 366 27.39 -8.00 30.33
N LYS A 367 27.56 -9.30 30.57
CA LYS A 367 27.79 -10.30 29.52
C LYS A 367 26.59 -10.38 28.56
N ALA A 368 25.37 -10.39 29.12
CA ALA A 368 24.14 -10.38 28.35
C ALA A 368 24.02 -9.11 27.49
N TYR A 369 24.30 -7.94 28.05
CA TYR A 369 24.34 -6.67 27.34
C TYR A 369 25.34 -6.69 26.16
N LEU A 370 26.58 -7.14 26.40
CA LEU A 370 27.60 -7.22 25.36
C LEU A 370 27.20 -8.22 24.25
N ALA A 371 26.65 -9.36 24.60
CA ALA A 371 26.15 -10.33 23.62
C ALA A 371 25.01 -9.76 22.78
N LEU A 372 24.03 -9.11 23.40
CA LEU A 372 22.94 -8.44 22.70
C LEU A 372 23.42 -7.28 21.82
N LEU A 373 24.40 -6.53 22.28
CA LEU A 373 25.00 -5.46 21.49
C LEU A 373 25.68 -5.99 20.22
N VAL A 374 26.42 -7.10 20.32
CA VAL A 374 27.05 -7.75 19.16
C VAL A 374 26.00 -8.27 18.19
N ILE A 375 24.99 -8.99 18.68
CA ILE A 375 23.89 -9.52 17.87
C ILE A 375 23.16 -8.37 17.18
N SER A 376 22.80 -7.32 17.93
CA SER A 376 22.14 -6.13 17.36
C SER A 376 23.01 -5.43 16.34
N GLY A 377 24.32 -5.37 16.54
CA GLY A 377 25.28 -4.82 15.59
C GLY A 377 25.33 -5.60 14.27
N ILE A 378 25.34 -6.93 14.34
CA ILE A 378 25.31 -7.79 13.15
C ILE A 378 23.99 -7.61 12.39
N VAL A 379 22.87 -7.62 13.10
CA VAL A 379 21.54 -7.43 12.51
C VAL A 379 21.40 -6.05 11.88
N ALA A 380 21.84 -5.00 12.58
CA ALA A 380 21.81 -3.64 12.09
C ALA A 380 22.66 -3.47 10.82
N TRP A 381 23.89 -4.05 10.82
CA TRP A 381 24.75 -4.03 9.65
C TRP A 381 24.14 -4.74 8.45
N TRP A 382 23.58 -5.95 8.69
CA TRP A 382 22.88 -6.70 7.66
C TRP A 382 21.66 -5.93 7.11
N LEU A 383 20.89 -5.29 7.98
CA LEU A 383 19.73 -4.47 7.58
C LEU A 383 20.13 -3.30 6.69
N VAL A 384 21.22 -2.60 7.04
CA VAL A 384 21.77 -1.48 6.25
C VAL A 384 22.24 -1.96 4.87
N LEU A 385 22.95 -3.08 4.82
CA LEU A 385 23.40 -3.69 3.55
C LEU A 385 22.22 -4.12 2.68
N ALA A 386 21.25 -4.80 3.27
CA ALA A 386 20.04 -5.26 2.59
C ALA A 386 19.23 -4.06 2.04
N HIS A 387 19.12 -2.98 2.82
CA HIS A 387 18.45 -1.77 2.39
C HIS A 387 19.15 -1.11 1.19
N LYS A 388 20.47 -0.96 1.25
CA LYS A 388 21.29 -0.40 0.15
C LYS A 388 21.20 -1.26 -1.11
N SER A 389 21.31 -2.58 -0.98
CA SER A 389 21.18 -3.51 -2.11
C SER A 389 19.82 -3.39 -2.78
N ARG A 390 18.74 -3.29 -1.97
CA ARG A 390 17.38 -3.10 -2.49
C ARG A 390 17.20 -1.77 -3.20
N GLN A 391 17.77 -0.67 -2.68
CA GLN A 391 17.71 0.63 -3.35
C GLN A 391 18.32 0.56 -4.74
N VAL A 392 19.53 0.00 -4.87
CA VAL A 392 20.20 -0.16 -6.17
C VAL A 392 19.39 -1.02 -7.13
N ALA A 393 18.86 -2.15 -6.65
CA ALA A 393 18.01 -3.03 -7.46
C ALA A 393 16.70 -2.32 -7.90
N GLN A 394 16.12 -1.51 -7.03
CA GLN A 394 14.91 -0.75 -7.34
C GLN A 394 15.17 0.37 -8.35
N GLU A 395 16.28 1.10 -8.21
CA GLU A 395 16.70 2.13 -9.18
C GLU A 395 16.91 1.52 -10.58
N GLU A 396 17.59 0.37 -10.64
CA GLU A 396 17.79 -0.34 -11.91
C GLU A 396 16.47 -0.86 -12.49
N SER A 397 15.59 -1.45 -11.68
CA SER A 397 14.25 -1.86 -12.11
C SER A 397 13.42 -0.69 -12.63
N ASN A 398 13.45 0.45 -11.95
CA ASN A 398 12.75 1.66 -12.38
C ASN A 398 13.31 2.20 -13.70
N ARG A 399 14.64 2.15 -13.87
CA ARG A 399 15.32 2.53 -15.11
C ARG A 399 14.90 1.63 -16.27
N GLN A 400 14.91 0.32 -16.08
CA GLN A 400 14.47 -0.65 -17.09
C GLN A 400 13.00 -0.46 -17.45
N THR A 401 12.15 -0.27 -16.46
CA THR A 401 10.72 0.04 -16.68
C THR A 401 10.55 1.33 -17.49
N GLY A 402 11.34 2.36 -17.18
CA GLY A 402 11.33 3.62 -17.93
C GLY A 402 11.75 3.45 -19.39
N LEU A 403 12.74 2.60 -19.67
CA LEU A 403 13.18 2.29 -21.02
C LEU A 403 12.09 1.52 -21.80
N LEU A 404 11.50 0.47 -21.19
CA LEU A 404 10.41 -0.30 -21.79
C LEU A 404 9.18 0.56 -22.13
N VAL A 405 8.82 1.46 -21.22
CA VAL A 405 7.72 2.39 -21.46
C VAL A 405 8.01 3.32 -22.63
N ARG A 406 9.25 3.80 -22.75
CA ARG A 406 9.68 4.64 -23.87
C ARG A 406 9.65 3.86 -25.18
N GLU A 407 10.06 2.62 -25.16
CA GLU A 407 10.02 1.73 -26.33
C GLU A 407 8.58 1.45 -26.78
N ILE A 408 7.68 1.13 -25.84
CA ILE A 408 6.23 0.96 -26.12
C ILE A 408 5.65 2.23 -26.76
N GLU A 409 6.00 3.41 -26.26
CA GLU A 409 5.52 4.68 -26.82
C GLU A 409 6.03 4.93 -28.25
N LEU A 410 7.31 4.60 -28.52
CA LEU A 410 7.86 4.66 -29.87
C LEU A 410 7.18 3.68 -30.83
N HIS A 411 6.94 2.43 -30.37
CA HIS A 411 6.18 1.45 -31.16
C HIS A 411 4.77 1.95 -31.47
N ARG A 412 4.07 2.50 -30.47
CA ARG A 412 2.73 3.06 -30.69
C ARG A 412 2.72 4.17 -31.74
N GLN A 413 3.68 5.11 -31.69
CA GLN A 413 3.81 6.16 -32.68
C GLN A 413 4.11 5.62 -34.07
N THR A 414 4.94 4.59 -34.16
CA THR A 414 5.26 3.91 -35.42
C THR A 414 4.03 3.20 -36.00
N ASP A 415 3.27 2.50 -35.16
CA ASP A 415 2.02 1.84 -35.58
C ASP A 415 0.96 2.83 -36.03
N GLU A 416 0.79 3.95 -35.35
CA GLU A 416 -0.13 5.03 -35.76
C GLU A 416 0.29 5.62 -37.09
N ALA A 417 1.59 5.86 -37.29
CA ALA A 417 2.11 6.36 -38.59
C ALA A 417 1.92 5.32 -39.71
N LEU A 418 2.15 4.05 -39.44
CA LEU A 418 1.95 2.96 -40.38
C LEU A 418 0.47 2.81 -40.77
N GLN A 419 -0.45 2.86 -39.79
CA GLN A 419 -1.89 2.84 -40.06
C GLN A 419 -2.33 4.01 -40.90
N THR A 420 -1.80 5.20 -40.62
CA THR A 420 -2.09 6.39 -41.40
C THR A 420 -1.56 6.26 -42.86
N ALA A 421 -0.32 5.78 -43.01
CA ALA A 421 0.26 5.56 -44.34
C ALA A 421 -0.52 4.49 -45.14
N ARG A 422 -0.96 3.42 -44.45
CA ARG A 422 -1.77 2.36 -45.07
C ARG A 422 -3.13 2.88 -45.51
N SER A 423 -3.82 3.66 -44.70
CA SER A 423 -5.12 4.24 -45.05
C SER A 423 -5.01 5.19 -46.25
N VAL A 424 -3.93 5.98 -46.35
CA VAL A 424 -3.65 6.85 -47.50
C VAL A 424 -3.36 6.02 -48.78
N ALA A 425 -2.57 4.93 -48.62
CA ALA A 425 -2.27 4.05 -49.74
C ALA A 425 -3.54 3.33 -50.27
N GLU A 426 -4.38 2.80 -49.38
CA GLU A 426 -5.65 2.17 -49.73
C GLU A 426 -6.61 3.15 -50.42
N ALA A 427 -6.70 4.41 -49.93
CA ALA A 427 -7.49 5.46 -50.59
C ALA A 427 -6.94 5.81 -51.98
N ALA A 428 -5.63 5.92 -52.13
CA ALA A 428 -5.00 6.17 -53.45
C ALA A 428 -5.22 5.01 -54.42
N GLN A 429 -5.15 3.76 -53.96
CA GLN A 429 -5.43 2.58 -54.76
C GLN A 429 -6.89 2.57 -55.23
N GLN A 430 -7.85 2.88 -54.35
CA GLN A 430 -9.27 2.98 -54.73
C GLN A 430 -9.49 4.07 -55.78
N GLN A 431 -8.88 5.25 -55.63
CA GLN A 431 -8.97 6.32 -56.60
C GLN A 431 -8.38 5.93 -57.97
N ALA A 432 -7.24 5.21 -57.96
CA ALA A 432 -6.63 4.70 -59.18
C ALA A 432 -7.52 3.67 -59.88
N GLU A 433 -8.16 2.78 -59.11
CA GLU A 433 -9.07 1.77 -59.66
C GLU A 433 -10.35 2.40 -60.23
N GLU A 434 -10.93 3.40 -59.57
CA GLU A 434 -12.05 4.17 -60.10
C GLU A 434 -11.65 4.94 -61.36
N ALA A 435 -10.47 5.54 -61.38
CA ALA A 435 -9.98 6.25 -62.58
C ALA A 435 -9.77 5.28 -63.75
N ARG A 436 -9.25 4.08 -63.50
CA ARG A 436 -9.11 3.02 -64.50
C ARG A 436 -10.46 2.55 -65.04
N LEU A 437 -11.44 2.30 -64.18
CA LEU A 437 -12.81 1.94 -64.57
C LEU A 437 -13.45 3.01 -65.45
N ARG A 438 -13.29 4.30 -65.06
CA ARG A 438 -13.80 5.44 -65.90
C ARG A 438 -13.09 5.50 -67.24
N ALA A 439 -11.77 5.28 -67.29
CA ALA A 439 -11.01 5.25 -68.54
C ALA A 439 -11.44 4.06 -69.45
N ASP A 440 -11.65 2.88 -68.88
CA ASP A 440 -12.14 1.69 -69.58
C ASP A 440 -13.55 1.91 -70.13
N GLN A 441 -14.46 2.51 -69.37
CA GLN A 441 -15.81 2.87 -69.81
C GLN A 441 -15.76 3.87 -70.97
N ALA A 442 -14.92 4.92 -70.81
CA ALA A 442 -14.73 5.90 -71.86
C ALA A 442 -14.14 5.28 -73.13
N ASN A 443 -13.20 4.37 -73.00
CA ASN A 443 -12.57 3.65 -74.11
C ASN A 443 -13.56 2.70 -74.82
N GLN A 444 -14.41 2.02 -74.06
CA GLN A 444 -15.51 1.20 -74.63
C GLN A 444 -16.56 2.06 -75.32
N ALA A 445 -16.93 3.21 -74.70
CA ALA A 445 -17.83 4.15 -75.37
C ALA A 445 -17.24 4.70 -76.69
N LYS A 446 -15.95 5.06 -76.70
CA LYS A 446 -15.22 5.47 -77.89
C LYS A 446 -15.20 4.38 -78.97
N SER A 447 -14.91 3.11 -78.53
CA SER A 447 -14.89 1.97 -79.44
C SER A 447 -16.28 1.71 -80.06
N ARG A 448 -17.35 1.78 -79.29
CA ARG A 448 -18.74 1.67 -79.78
C ARG A 448 -19.06 2.81 -80.75
N TYR A 449 -18.68 4.05 -80.42
CA TYR A 449 -18.88 5.22 -81.27
C TYR A 449 -18.16 5.09 -82.62
N ILE A 450 -16.86 4.70 -82.61
CA ILE A 450 -16.08 4.43 -83.82
C ILE A 450 -16.70 3.29 -84.61
N SER A 451 -17.15 2.20 -83.96
CA SER A 451 -17.83 1.10 -84.67
C SER A 451 -19.14 1.54 -85.34
N ALA A 452 -19.96 2.33 -84.58
CA ALA A 452 -21.20 2.88 -85.16
C ALA A 452 -20.96 3.81 -86.33
N ILE A 453 -20.02 4.76 -86.22
CA ILE A 453 -19.62 5.66 -87.28
C ILE A 453 -19.07 4.85 -88.48
N SER A 454 -18.23 3.86 -88.23
CA SER A 454 -17.69 3.00 -89.31
C SER A 454 -18.81 2.29 -90.04
N HIS A 455 -19.84 1.82 -89.30
CA HIS A 455 -21.01 1.19 -89.91
C HIS A 455 -21.87 2.21 -90.70
N GLU A 456 -22.08 3.38 -90.16
CA GLU A 456 -22.86 4.44 -90.81
C GLU A 456 -22.14 5.03 -92.06
N ILE A 457 -20.79 5.10 -92.00
CA ILE A 457 -20.03 5.54 -93.19
C ILE A 457 -19.91 4.40 -94.17
N ARG A 458 -19.79 3.14 -93.77
CA ARG A 458 -19.68 1.98 -94.69
C ARG A 458 -20.96 1.81 -95.57
N THR A 459 -22.14 2.08 -94.97
CA THR A 459 -23.41 1.89 -95.65
C THR A 459 -23.56 2.83 -96.88
N PRO A 460 -23.39 4.16 -96.76
CA PRO A 460 -23.43 5.02 -97.90
C PRO A 460 -22.25 4.84 -98.87
N LEU A 461 -21.03 4.50 -98.27
CA LEU A 461 -19.84 4.23 -99.08
C LEU A 461 -20.05 2.99 -99.99
N ASN A 462 -20.58 1.90 -99.39
CA ASN A 462 -20.92 0.68 -100.12
C ASN A 462 -22.00 0.97 -101.12
N SER A 463 -22.98 1.82 -100.86
CA SER A 463 -23.99 2.25 -101.81
C SER A 463 -23.36 3.03 -102.96
N ILE A 464 -22.47 3.99 -102.63
CA ILE A 464 -21.75 4.76 -103.68
C ILE A 464 -20.86 3.84 -104.51
N LEU A 465 -20.13 2.89 -103.87
CA LEU A 465 -19.28 1.90 -104.51
C LEU A 465 -20.10 0.98 -105.44
N GLY A 466 -21.24 0.50 -104.89
CA GLY A 466 -22.19 -0.29 -105.68
C GLY A 466 -22.73 0.42 -106.87
N TYR A 467 -23.12 1.71 -106.73
CA TYR A 467 -23.54 2.55 -107.89
C TYR A 467 -22.39 2.81 -108.87
N ALA A 468 -21.17 3.06 -108.36
CA ALA A 468 -19.97 3.20 -109.20
C ALA A 468 -19.62 1.91 -109.96
N GLN A 469 -19.78 0.76 -109.32
CA GLN A 469 -19.58 -0.55 -109.97
C GLN A 469 -20.67 -0.84 -111.01
N LEU A 470 -21.93 -0.49 -110.70
CA LEU A 470 -23.02 -0.61 -111.66
C LEU A 470 -22.81 0.33 -112.88
N MET A 471 -22.34 1.56 -112.65
CA MET A 471 -21.98 2.47 -113.77
C MET A 471 -20.75 1.96 -114.55
N GLY A 472 -19.75 1.37 -113.87
CA GLY A 472 -18.58 0.73 -114.50
C GLY A 472 -18.97 -0.50 -115.36
N CYS A 473 -19.95 -1.29 -114.91
CA CYS A 473 -20.48 -2.41 -115.70
C CYS A 473 -21.29 -1.99 -116.90
N LEU A 474 -21.94 -0.80 -116.82
CA LEU A 474 -22.68 -0.26 -117.98
C LEU A 474 -21.75 0.38 -119.04
N LEU A 475 -20.52 0.67 -118.78
CA LEU A 475 -19.53 1.25 -119.68
C LEU A 475 -18.53 0.28 -120.27
N TYR A 476 -18.51 -1.01 -119.85
CA TYR A 476 -17.57 -1.99 -120.38
C TYR A 476 -18.24 -3.34 -120.70
N THR A 477 -18.82 -3.42 -121.86
CA THR A 477 -19.11 -4.70 -122.50
C THR A 477 -17.96 -4.99 -123.45
N SER A 478 -17.15 -5.89 -123.15
CA SER A 478 -16.57 -6.92 -124.03
C SER A 478 -15.46 -7.73 -123.34
N PRO A 479 -15.34 -8.98 -123.62
CA PRO A 479 -14.59 -9.92 -122.84
C PRO A 479 -13.21 -10.22 -123.42
N SER A 480 -12.25 -10.57 -122.64
CA SER A 480 -11.22 -11.56 -123.04
C SER A 480 -10.50 -12.16 -121.77
N PRO A 481 -10.06 -13.35 -121.95
CA PRO A 481 -9.71 -14.20 -120.79
C PRO A 481 -8.19 -14.29 -120.54
N ARG A 482 -7.84 -14.97 -119.44
CA ARG A 482 -6.52 -15.36 -119.02
C ARG A 482 -5.89 -14.38 -117.96
N ASP A 483 -5.48 -14.80 -116.69
CA ASP A 483 -4.67 -15.94 -116.43
C ASP A 483 -4.75 -16.34 -114.93
N LYS A 484 -4.65 -17.64 -114.68
CA LYS A 484 -4.43 -18.28 -113.40
C LYS A 484 -3.05 -17.99 -112.84
N ARG A 485 -2.95 -17.82 -111.48
CA ARG A 485 -1.96 -18.49 -110.63
C ARG A 485 -2.16 -17.94 -109.19
N GLN A 486 -2.61 -18.83 -108.32
CA GLN A 486 -1.84 -19.61 -107.35
C GLN A 486 -0.78 -18.81 -106.57
N SER A 487 -0.91 -18.56 -105.27
CA SER A 487 -0.35 -19.51 -104.27
C SER A 487 -0.37 -18.89 -102.89
N ARG A 488 -0.85 -19.68 -101.97
CA ARG A 488 -0.24 -20.10 -100.68
C ARG A 488 0.02 -19.13 -99.55
N MET A 489 -0.63 -19.46 -98.48
CA MET A 489 -0.23 -19.28 -97.09
C MET A 489 1.28 -19.53 -96.77
N PRO A 490 1.86 -19.08 -95.66
CA PRO A 490 1.48 -19.60 -94.29
C PRO A 490 1.51 -18.51 -93.21
N SER A 491 0.75 -18.64 -92.17
CA SER A 491 0.88 -19.22 -90.85
C SER A 491 1.97 -18.61 -89.97
N SER A 492 1.52 -18.28 -88.72
CA SER A 492 2.20 -18.23 -87.44
C SER A 492 3.13 -17.05 -87.10
N ALA A 493 2.90 -16.26 -86.09
CA ALA A 493 3.09 -16.54 -84.67
C ALA A 493 2.37 -15.46 -83.87
#